data_79a4d58c3469899cc522b7996f1fa39d
#
_entry.id   79a4d58c3469899cc522b7996f1fa39d
#
_cell.length_a   1.000
_cell.length_b   1.000
_cell.length_c   1.000
_cell.angle_alpha   90.00
_cell.angle_beta   90.00
_cell.angle_gamma   90.00
#
_symmetry.space_group_name_H-M   'P 1'
#
loop_
_entity.id
_entity.type
_entity.pdbx_description
1 polymer ?
#
loop_
_entity_poly.entity_id
_entity_poly.type
_entity_poly.pdbx_seq_one_letter_code
_entity_poly.pdbx_strand_id
1 'polypeptide(L)'
;MRVFILVLVLCAVSCTSKPSNEKAKDMASTQEKTTKKTPEKIMEKGSIHQFTVKDIAGKDFKLADLKGKKVLIVNTASECGLTPQYEQLQEVYETYKNKNFTIIGFPANNFGAQEPGSDQQIAKFCKANFGVTFPMMSKISVKGDDMHEVYKFLTQKSQNGLQDSEVAWNFQKYLINAKGELEKVISPQTLPNDESILSWIEQ
;
A
#
# COMPACT_ATOMS: atom_id res chain seq x y z
N MET A 1 23.88 58.91 -2.99
CA MET A 1 24.96 59.60 -3.74
C MET A 1 25.57 58.61 -4.73
N ARG A 2 25.44 58.95 -6.02
CA ARG A 2 26.18 58.48 -7.22
C ARG A 2 25.88 56.98 -7.61
N VAL A 3 25.33 56.74 -8.70
CA VAL A 3 25.25 57.18 -10.12
C VAL A 3 25.53 55.96 -11.01
N PHE A 4 24.53 55.66 -11.84
CA PHE A 4 24.48 55.17 -13.23
C PHE A 4 25.69 54.39 -13.80
N ILE A 5 25.43 53.32 -14.55
CA ILE A 5 25.52 53.37 -16.01
C ILE A 5 24.77 52.22 -16.66
N LEU A 6 23.89 52.63 -17.55
CA LEU A 6 23.14 51.87 -18.55
C LEU A 6 24.03 51.71 -19.79
N VAL A 7 24.12 50.51 -20.37
CA VAL A 7 24.57 50.37 -21.77
C VAL A 7 23.63 49.45 -22.52
N LEU A 8 22.88 50.09 -23.38
CA LEU A 8 22.09 49.50 -24.46
C LEU A 8 22.96 49.38 -25.69
N VAL A 9 23.00 48.26 -26.39
CA VAL A 9 23.39 48.21 -27.79
C VAL A 9 22.40 47.33 -28.55
N LEU A 10 21.66 48.01 -29.42
CA LEU A 10 20.85 47.45 -30.53
C LEU A 10 21.75 47.32 -31.78
N CYS A 11 21.49 46.29 -32.59
CA CYS A 11 21.54 46.29 -34.06
C CYS A 11 21.06 44.90 -34.52
N ALA A 12 19.98 44.66 -35.12
CA ALA A 12 19.23 45.04 -36.31
C ALA A 12 19.74 44.38 -37.62
N VAL A 13 18.83 43.58 -38.23
CA VAL A 13 18.46 43.50 -39.66
C VAL A 13 19.41 42.69 -40.56
N SER A 14 19.01 41.69 -41.34
CA SER A 14 18.15 41.75 -42.52
C SER A 14 17.98 40.39 -43.22
N CYS A 15 16.80 40.11 -43.66
CA CYS A 15 16.24 39.50 -44.86
C CYS A 15 17.19 38.80 -45.89
N THR A 16 16.89 37.66 -46.50
CA THR A 16 16.03 37.47 -47.66
C THR A 16 16.18 36.04 -48.27
N SER A 17 15.12 35.53 -48.70
CA SER A 17 14.63 34.92 -49.95
C SER A 17 14.82 33.42 -50.19
N LYS A 18 13.66 32.80 -50.43
CA LYS A 18 13.38 31.59 -51.25
C LYS A 18 13.72 31.86 -52.74
N PRO A 19 13.87 30.85 -53.62
CA PRO A 19 12.88 29.79 -53.89
C PRO A 19 13.40 28.44 -54.48
N SER A 20 12.46 27.51 -54.48
CA SER A 20 12.02 26.51 -55.46
C SER A 20 12.88 25.32 -55.90
N ASN A 21 12.22 24.17 -55.75
CA ASN A 21 11.98 23.06 -56.71
C ASN A 21 13.13 22.09 -57.03
N GLU A 22 12.97 20.79 -56.87
CA GLU A 22 12.36 19.79 -57.73
C GLU A 22 12.55 18.37 -57.20
N LYS A 23 11.66 17.51 -57.62
CA LYS A 23 11.49 16.06 -57.38
C LYS A 23 12.73 15.21 -57.56
N ALA A 24 12.89 14.19 -56.72
CA ALA A 24 13.20 12.83 -57.17
C ALA A 24 12.74 11.79 -56.13
N LYS A 25 12.00 10.81 -56.59
CA LYS A 25 11.64 9.55 -55.96
C LYS A 25 12.92 8.77 -55.58
N ASP A 26 12.90 8.17 -54.37
CA ASP A 26 13.36 6.78 -54.31
C ASP A 26 12.74 6.06 -53.13
N MET A 27 12.34 4.84 -53.37
CA MET A 27 11.74 3.86 -52.48
C MET A 27 12.84 3.23 -51.63
N ALA A 28 12.70 3.24 -50.31
CA ALA A 28 13.39 2.28 -49.48
C ALA A 28 12.60 1.96 -48.21
N SER A 29 11.99 0.81 -48.22
CA SER A 29 11.81 -0.18 -47.15
C SER A 29 11.64 0.35 -45.70
N THR A 30 10.41 0.48 -45.30
CA THR A 30 10.00 0.57 -43.87
C THR A 30 10.15 -0.80 -43.23
N GLN A 31 11.22 -1.02 -42.48
CA GLN A 31 11.26 -2.12 -41.53
C GLN A 31 10.42 -1.73 -40.27
N GLU A 32 9.27 -2.31 -40.20
CA GLU A 32 8.37 -2.28 -39.04
C GLU A 32 9.04 -3.01 -37.87
N LYS A 33 9.62 -2.24 -36.95
CA LYS A 33 10.07 -2.75 -35.66
C LYS A 33 8.84 -3.05 -34.81
N THR A 34 8.37 -4.29 -34.85
CA THR A 34 7.37 -4.82 -33.93
C THR A 34 7.99 -4.86 -32.53
N THR A 35 7.80 -3.79 -31.78
CA THR A 35 8.05 -3.80 -30.33
C THR A 35 7.00 -4.68 -29.69
N LYS A 36 7.41 -5.87 -29.28
CA LYS A 36 6.63 -6.80 -28.46
C LYS A 36 6.34 -6.12 -27.14
N LYS A 37 5.18 -5.46 -27.03
CA LYS A 37 4.68 -4.87 -25.79
C LYS A 37 4.36 -6.04 -24.85
N THR A 38 5.18 -6.23 -23.83
CA THR A 38 4.87 -7.09 -22.69
C THR A 38 3.47 -6.71 -22.19
N PRO A 39 2.55 -7.66 -21.93
CA PRO A 39 1.23 -7.30 -21.46
C PRO A 39 1.39 -6.58 -20.12
N GLU A 40 1.08 -5.30 -20.12
CA GLU A 40 0.95 -4.48 -18.93
C GLU A 40 -0.11 -5.15 -18.06
N LYS A 41 0.32 -5.71 -16.93
CA LYS A 41 -0.57 -6.33 -15.94
C LYS A 41 -1.57 -5.24 -15.54
N ILE A 42 -2.81 -5.37 -16.01
CA ILE A 42 -3.90 -4.47 -15.60
C ILE A 42 -4.00 -4.64 -14.07
N MET A 43 -3.45 -3.68 -13.34
CA MET A 43 -3.61 -3.64 -11.88
C MET A 43 -5.08 -3.34 -11.60
N GLU A 44 -5.75 -4.23 -10.88
CA GLU A 44 -7.12 -4.00 -10.40
C GLU A 44 -7.07 -2.79 -9.47
N LYS A 45 -7.47 -1.63 -10.01
CA LYS A 45 -7.46 -0.36 -9.29
C LYS A 45 -8.49 -0.44 -8.17
N GLY A 46 -8.06 -0.17 -6.92
CA GLY A 46 -8.94 -0.20 -5.76
C GLY A 46 -9.02 -1.53 -5.02
N SER A 47 -8.10 -2.49 -5.26
CA SER A 47 -8.09 -3.79 -4.57
C SER A 47 -6.73 -4.13 -3.96
N ILE A 48 -6.73 -4.68 -2.73
CA ILE A 48 -5.51 -5.19 -2.08
C ILE A 48 -4.90 -6.39 -2.83
N HIS A 49 -5.67 -7.06 -3.68
CA HIS A 49 -5.23 -8.25 -4.40
C HIS A 49 -4.08 -7.98 -5.40
N GLN A 50 -3.78 -6.74 -5.69
CA GLN A 50 -2.65 -6.34 -6.52
C GLN A 50 -1.29 -6.49 -5.85
N PHE A 51 -1.24 -6.58 -4.52
CA PHE A 51 0.00 -6.56 -3.76
C PHE A 51 0.54 -7.96 -3.47
N THR A 52 1.86 -8.05 -3.44
CA THR A 52 2.62 -9.17 -2.86
C THR A 52 3.51 -8.59 -1.77
N VAL A 53 3.44 -9.15 -0.57
CA VAL A 53 4.21 -8.73 0.59
C VAL A 53 5.10 -9.87 1.08
N LYS A 54 6.00 -9.62 2.02
CA LYS A 54 6.74 -10.68 2.70
C LYS A 54 5.98 -11.09 3.96
N ASP A 55 5.85 -12.40 4.20
CA ASP A 55 5.41 -12.91 5.49
C ASP A 55 6.51 -12.74 6.54
N ILE A 56 6.19 -13.01 7.81
CA ILE A 56 7.12 -12.88 8.94
C ILE A 56 8.35 -13.81 8.83
N ALA A 57 8.32 -14.82 7.95
CA ALA A 57 9.44 -15.71 7.63
C ALA A 57 10.21 -15.26 6.38
N GLY A 58 9.86 -14.12 5.77
CA GLY A 58 10.49 -13.54 4.59
C GLY A 58 10.05 -14.15 3.25
N LYS A 59 9.02 -15.00 3.22
CA LYS A 59 8.49 -15.59 1.99
C LYS A 59 7.47 -14.66 1.34
N ASP A 60 7.33 -14.76 0.02
CA ASP A 60 6.31 -14.01 -0.71
C ASP A 60 4.90 -14.49 -0.32
N PHE A 61 4.07 -13.53 0.09
CA PHE A 61 2.66 -13.71 0.40
C PHE A 61 1.83 -12.86 -0.57
N LYS A 62 1.11 -13.53 -1.46
CA LYS A 62 0.29 -12.87 -2.47
C LYS A 62 -1.08 -12.55 -1.87
N LEU A 63 -1.45 -11.28 -1.76
CA LEU A 63 -2.79 -10.91 -1.31
C LEU A 63 -3.88 -11.34 -2.32
N ALA A 64 -3.50 -11.66 -3.56
CA ALA A 64 -4.38 -12.28 -4.55
C ALA A 64 -4.94 -13.64 -4.12
N ASP A 65 -4.22 -14.37 -3.26
CA ASP A 65 -4.65 -15.69 -2.74
C ASP A 65 -5.80 -15.57 -1.71
N LEU A 66 -6.14 -14.33 -1.34
CA LEU A 66 -7.25 -14.01 -0.43
C LEU A 66 -8.54 -13.64 -1.15
N LYS A 67 -8.59 -13.70 -2.49
CA LYS A 67 -9.82 -13.44 -3.25
C LYS A 67 -10.96 -14.31 -2.71
N GLY A 68 -12.13 -13.69 -2.50
CA GLY A 68 -13.30 -14.34 -1.93
C GLY A 68 -13.35 -14.37 -0.40
N LYS A 69 -12.32 -13.86 0.29
CA LYS A 69 -12.31 -13.74 1.76
C LYS A 69 -12.46 -12.29 2.19
N LYS A 70 -13.18 -12.05 3.26
CA LYS A 70 -13.07 -10.82 4.04
C LYS A 70 -11.76 -10.82 4.80
N VAL A 71 -11.09 -9.67 4.83
CA VAL A 71 -9.78 -9.55 5.47
C VAL A 71 -9.78 -8.39 6.47
N LEU A 72 -9.38 -8.66 7.71
CA LEU A 72 -9.06 -7.63 8.68
C LEU A 72 -7.55 -7.40 8.63
N ILE A 73 -7.13 -6.22 8.18
CA ILE A 73 -5.72 -5.80 8.21
C ILE A 73 -5.50 -4.96 9.47
N VAL A 74 -4.42 -5.23 10.21
CA VAL A 74 -4.08 -4.50 11.44
C VAL A 74 -2.58 -4.26 11.53
N ASN A 75 -2.15 -3.03 11.90
CA ASN A 75 -0.76 -2.76 12.23
C ASN A 75 -0.52 -3.04 13.72
N THR A 76 0.56 -3.74 14.02
CA THR A 76 0.80 -4.28 15.37
C THR A 76 2.13 -3.83 15.96
N ALA A 77 2.24 -3.93 17.29
CA ALA A 77 3.47 -3.67 18.02
C ALA A 77 3.53 -4.49 19.31
N SER A 78 4.73 -4.92 19.72
CA SER A 78 4.97 -5.78 20.88
C SER A 78 5.03 -5.02 22.20
N GLU A 79 5.34 -3.71 22.20
CA GLU A 79 5.58 -2.89 23.39
C GLU A 79 4.57 -1.74 23.53
N CYS A 80 3.33 -1.96 23.09
CA CYS A 80 2.25 -0.98 23.11
C CYS A 80 1.24 -1.29 24.23
N GLY A 81 0.62 -0.27 24.81
CA GLY A 81 -0.52 -0.47 25.74
C GLY A 81 -1.70 -1.22 25.14
N LEU A 82 -1.80 -1.27 23.79
CA LEU A 82 -2.85 -2.00 23.07
C LEU A 82 -2.43 -3.42 22.67
N THR A 83 -1.21 -3.87 22.98
CA THR A 83 -0.69 -5.21 22.66
C THR A 83 -1.60 -6.36 23.15
N PRO A 84 -2.31 -6.26 24.29
CA PRO A 84 -3.29 -7.28 24.69
C PRO A 84 -4.39 -7.55 23.66
N GLN A 85 -4.65 -6.67 22.70
CA GLN A 85 -5.60 -6.94 21.62
C GLN A 85 -5.22 -8.13 20.73
N TYR A 86 -3.99 -8.63 20.79
CA TYR A 86 -3.62 -9.88 20.13
C TYR A 86 -4.48 -11.07 20.59
N GLU A 87 -4.94 -11.09 21.85
CA GLU A 87 -5.84 -12.14 22.38
C GLU A 87 -7.15 -12.14 21.61
N GLN A 88 -7.82 -10.96 21.53
CA GLN A 88 -9.10 -10.85 20.84
C GLN A 88 -8.94 -11.04 19.32
N LEU A 89 -7.81 -10.61 18.72
CA LEU A 89 -7.52 -10.90 17.30
C LEU A 89 -7.43 -12.41 17.07
N GLN A 90 -6.75 -13.15 17.95
CA GLN A 90 -6.62 -14.59 17.84
C GLN A 90 -7.97 -15.31 18.05
N GLU A 91 -8.76 -14.87 19.03
CA GLU A 91 -10.11 -15.42 19.26
C GLU A 91 -11.03 -15.23 18.05
N VAL A 92 -11.06 -14.02 17.48
CA VAL A 92 -11.83 -13.71 16.27
C VAL A 92 -11.33 -14.54 15.09
N TYR A 93 -10.01 -14.64 14.91
CA TYR A 93 -9.45 -15.46 13.86
C TYR A 93 -9.86 -16.94 13.99
N GLU A 94 -9.72 -17.55 15.16
CA GLU A 94 -10.12 -18.96 15.39
C GLU A 94 -11.60 -19.19 15.13
N THR A 95 -12.45 -18.25 15.51
CA THR A 95 -13.91 -18.35 15.36
C THR A 95 -14.34 -18.27 13.88
N TYR A 96 -13.65 -17.46 13.08
CA TYR A 96 -14.12 -17.10 11.75
C TYR A 96 -13.23 -17.58 10.59
N LYS A 97 -12.01 -18.09 10.82
CA LYS A 97 -11.06 -18.52 9.78
C LYS A 97 -11.63 -19.51 8.74
N ASN A 98 -12.64 -20.29 9.12
CA ASN A 98 -13.32 -21.25 8.24
C ASN A 98 -14.56 -20.66 7.54
N LYS A 99 -14.86 -19.37 7.72
CA LYS A 99 -16.04 -18.67 7.19
C LYS A 99 -15.66 -17.60 6.15
N ASN A 100 -14.69 -17.92 5.27
CA ASN A 100 -14.16 -16.98 4.28
C ASN A 100 -13.67 -15.65 4.90
N PHE A 101 -13.01 -15.73 6.03
CA PHE A 101 -12.42 -14.62 6.76
C PHE A 101 -10.96 -14.90 7.10
N THR A 102 -10.15 -13.86 7.18
CA THR A 102 -8.78 -13.94 7.71
C THR A 102 -8.36 -12.61 8.33
N ILE A 103 -7.32 -12.68 9.16
CA ILE A 103 -6.62 -11.51 9.71
C ILE A 103 -5.21 -11.48 9.12
N ILE A 104 -4.70 -10.27 8.84
CA ILE A 104 -3.30 -10.04 8.46
C ILE A 104 -2.72 -8.99 9.40
N GLY A 105 -1.70 -9.37 10.15
CA GLY A 105 -0.94 -8.48 11.02
C GLY A 105 0.31 -7.93 10.33
N PHE A 106 0.49 -6.61 10.36
CA PHE A 106 1.70 -5.93 9.90
C PHE A 106 2.41 -5.29 11.09
N PRO A 107 3.51 -5.86 11.59
CA PRO A 107 4.33 -5.20 12.60
C PRO A 107 4.84 -3.86 12.08
N ALA A 108 4.82 -2.81 12.93
CA ALA A 108 5.22 -1.46 12.55
C ALA A 108 5.86 -0.70 13.71
N ASN A 109 7.02 -0.08 13.47
CA ASN A 109 7.78 0.66 14.49
C ASN A 109 7.54 2.17 14.45
N ASN A 110 6.52 2.64 13.73
CA ASN A 110 6.29 4.07 13.50
C ASN A 110 5.75 4.83 14.72
N PHE A 111 5.24 4.13 15.73
CA PHE A 111 4.59 4.74 16.89
C PHE A 111 5.38 4.46 18.16
N GLY A 112 6.13 5.47 18.61
CA GLY A 112 6.90 5.41 19.85
C GLY A 112 8.01 4.35 19.86
N ALA A 113 8.44 3.88 18.68
CA ALA A 113 9.42 2.79 18.53
C ALA A 113 9.01 1.50 19.30
N GLN A 114 7.69 1.21 19.36
CA GLN A 114 7.11 0.12 20.14
C GLN A 114 7.18 -1.26 19.45
N GLU A 115 7.87 -1.38 18.31
CA GLU A 115 8.15 -2.66 17.63
C GLU A 115 9.63 -2.75 17.24
N PRO A 116 10.57 -2.74 18.22
CA PRO A 116 12.01 -2.71 17.93
C PRO A 116 12.55 -4.05 17.41
N GLY A 117 11.86 -5.16 17.69
CA GLY A 117 12.29 -6.51 17.39
C GLY A 117 12.49 -6.79 15.90
N SER A 118 13.31 -7.81 15.58
CA SER A 118 13.36 -8.41 14.24
C SER A 118 12.09 -9.23 13.97
N ASP A 119 11.82 -9.55 12.71
CA ASP A 119 10.67 -10.41 12.33
C ASP A 119 10.67 -11.74 13.11
N GLN A 120 11.83 -12.35 13.31
CA GLN A 120 11.97 -13.59 14.10
C GLN A 120 11.61 -13.38 15.58
N GLN A 121 12.03 -12.27 16.18
CA GLN A 121 11.69 -11.93 17.57
C GLN A 121 10.21 -11.66 17.73
N ILE A 122 9.60 -10.92 16.78
CA ILE A 122 8.17 -10.63 16.73
C ILE A 122 7.36 -11.92 16.59
N ALA A 123 7.72 -12.81 15.66
CA ALA A 123 7.05 -14.09 15.47
C ALA A 123 7.06 -14.93 16.75
N LYS A 124 8.22 -15.00 17.42
CA LYS A 124 8.36 -15.72 18.68
C LYS A 124 7.51 -15.09 19.78
N PHE A 125 7.53 -13.76 19.90
CA PHE A 125 6.74 -13.01 20.88
C PHE A 125 5.24 -13.25 20.71
N CYS A 126 4.72 -13.08 19.51
CA CYS A 126 3.29 -13.25 19.19
C CYS A 126 2.82 -14.68 19.50
N LYS A 127 3.62 -15.69 19.09
CA LYS A 127 3.28 -17.09 19.32
C LYS A 127 3.35 -17.47 20.81
N ALA A 128 4.39 -17.04 21.52
CA ALA A 128 4.63 -17.46 22.91
C ALA A 128 3.66 -16.77 23.89
N ASN A 129 3.31 -15.51 23.67
CA ASN A 129 2.50 -14.73 24.61
C ASN A 129 1.00 -14.75 24.29
N PHE A 130 0.62 -14.87 22.99
CA PHE A 130 -0.76 -14.72 22.55
C PHE A 130 -1.25 -15.90 21.68
N GLY A 131 -0.41 -16.89 21.42
CA GLY A 131 -0.78 -18.05 20.61
C GLY A 131 -1.15 -17.67 19.16
N VAL A 132 -0.64 -16.56 18.63
CA VAL A 132 -1.01 -16.04 17.31
C VAL A 132 -0.75 -17.10 16.23
N THR A 133 -1.81 -17.37 15.44
CA THR A 133 -1.78 -18.31 14.30
C THR A 133 -2.30 -17.66 13.01
N PHE A 134 -2.88 -16.45 13.08
CA PHE A 134 -3.21 -15.72 11.85
C PHE A 134 -1.96 -15.22 11.14
N PRO A 135 -2.01 -15.00 9.82
CA PRO A 135 -0.89 -14.52 9.02
C PRO A 135 -0.27 -13.23 9.57
N MET A 136 1.01 -13.30 9.89
CA MET A 136 1.83 -12.14 10.24
C MET A 136 2.80 -11.85 9.09
N MET A 137 2.93 -10.58 8.74
CA MET A 137 3.83 -10.11 7.68
C MET A 137 5.14 -9.61 8.29
N SER A 138 6.17 -9.47 7.45
CA SER A 138 7.40 -8.76 7.82
C SER A 138 7.10 -7.35 8.27
N LYS A 139 7.91 -6.83 9.18
CA LYS A 139 7.79 -5.45 9.69
C LYS A 139 7.95 -4.44 8.56
N ILE A 140 7.01 -3.50 8.49
CA ILE A 140 6.98 -2.45 7.46
C ILE A 140 6.78 -1.06 8.09
N SER A 141 7.02 -0.01 7.31
CA SER A 141 6.58 1.34 7.66
C SER A 141 5.13 1.55 7.24
N VAL A 142 4.30 2.06 8.16
CA VAL A 142 2.87 2.34 7.93
C VAL A 142 2.55 3.83 7.91
N LYS A 143 3.57 4.69 8.08
CA LYS A 143 3.43 6.16 8.11
C LYS A 143 4.74 6.82 7.68
N GLY A 144 4.66 8.03 7.09
CA GLY A 144 5.83 8.80 6.65
C GLY A 144 6.20 8.54 5.19
N ASP A 145 7.37 9.06 4.79
CA ASP A 145 7.79 9.06 3.39
C ASP A 145 8.09 7.64 2.84
N ASP A 146 8.50 6.75 3.74
CA ASP A 146 8.82 5.35 3.47
C ASP A 146 7.61 4.41 3.66
N MET A 147 6.38 4.96 3.79
CA MET A 147 5.16 4.17 3.93
C MET A 147 5.03 3.11 2.84
N HIS A 148 4.80 1.87 3.27
CA HIS A 148 4.64 0.72 2.37
C HIS A 148 3.40 0.84 1.47
N GLU A 149 3.48 0.35 0.23
CA GLU A 149 2.42 0.48 -0.78
C GLU A 149 1.05 -0.03 -0.33
N VAL A 150 0.99 -1.10 0.46
CA VAL A 150 -0.28 -1.58 1.05
C VAL A 150 -0.90 -0.52 1.93
N TYR A 151 -0.10 0.19 2.74
CA TYR A 151 -0.63 1.24 3.61
C TYR A 151 -0.94 2.54 2.86
N LYS A 152 -0.24 2.85 1.77
CA LYS A 152 -0.66 3.91 0.84
C LYS A 152 -2.05 3.60 0.25
N PHE A 153 -2.28 2.35 -0.16
CA PHE A 153 -3.61 1.92 -0.59
C PHE A 153 -4.67 2.11 0.51
N LEU A 154 -4.39 1.64 1.73
CA LEU A 154 -5.35 1.69 2.83
C LEU A 154 -5.69 3.12 3.27
N THR A 155 -4.79 4.08 3.06
CA THR A 155 -4.92 5.46 3.58
C THR A 155 -5.25 6.51 2.52
N GLN A 156 -5.07 6.22 1.22
CA GLN A 156 -5.25 7.20 0.16
C GLN A 156 -6.51 6.90 -0.68
N LYS A 157 -7.47 7.81 -0.68
CA LYS A 157 -8.71 7.70 -1.47
C LYS A 157 -8.45 7.46 -2.96
N SER A 158 -7.40 8.08 -3.50
CA SER A 158 -7.01 7.90 -4.91
C SER A 158 -6.68 6.45 -5.27
N GLN A 159 -6.33 5.61 -4.28
CA GLN A 159 -6.01 4.20 -4.44
C GLN A 159 -7.14 3.29 -3.98
N ASN A 160 -7.74 3.56 -2.80
CA ASN A 160 -8.77 2.70 -2.21
C ASN A 160 -10.19 3.01 -2.68
N GLY A 161 -10.42 4.19 -3.26
CA GLY A 161 -11.73 4.62 -3.74
C GLY A 161 -12.73 5.05 -2.66
N LEU A 162 -12.40 4.86 -1.37
CA LEU A 162 -13.31 5.13 -0.24
C LEU A 162 -13.04 6.49 0.39
N GLN A 163 -11.87 6.65 1.03
CA GLN A 163 -11.53 7.84 1.80
C GLN A 163 -10.02 8.01 1.99
N ASP A 164 -9.61 9.25 2.25
CA ASP A 164 -8.30 9.53 2.82
C ASP A 164 -8.35 9.30 4.33
N SER A 165 -7.31 8.72 4.89
CA SER A 165 -7.16 8.51 6.33
C SER A 165 -5.69 8.50 6.73
N GLU A 166 -5.41 8.59 8.02
CA GLU A 166 -4.07 8.36 8.56
C GLU A 166 -4.08 7.15 9.48
N VAL A 167 -2.92 6.50 9.59
CA VAL A 167 -2.73 5.51 10.67
C VAL A 167 -2.52 6.28 11.96
N ALA A 168 -3.52 6.25 12.84
CA ALA A 168 -3.53 7.05 14.06
C ALA A 168 -2.61 6.48 15.15
N TRP A 169 -2.53 5.15 15.27
CA TRP A 169 -1.70 4.47 16.28
C TRP A 169 -1.53 2.99 15.92
N ASN A 170 -0.76 2.24 16.73
CA ASN A 170 -0.71 0.78 16.68
C ASN A 170 -2.12 0.19 16.89
N PHE A 171 -2.40 -0.95 16.28
CA PHE A 171 -3.67 -1.67 16.32
C PHE A 171 -4.84 -0.96 15.63
N GLN A 172 -4.58 -0.06 14.68
CA GLN A 172 -5.62 0.40 13.77
C GLN A 172 -5.99 -0.72 12.80
N LYS A 173 -7.30 -0.87 12.55
CA LYS A 173 -7.80 -1.95 11.71
C LYS A 173 -8.46 -1.40 10.44
N TYR A 174 -8.38 -2.20 9.39
CA TYR A 174 -8.97 -1.92 8.08
C TYR A 174 -9.78 -3.15 7.67
N LEU A 175 -11.06 -2.97 7.36
CA LEU A 175 -11.95 -4.04 6.93
C LEU A 175 -12.03 -4.06 5.42
N ILE A 176 -11.63 -5.17 4.83
CA ILE A 176 -11.53 -5.39 3.39
C ILE A 176 -12.54 -6.46 2.98
N ASN A 177 -13.37 -6.16 1.99
CA ASN A 177 -14.37 -7.10 1.50
C ASN A 177 -13.76 -8.22 0.64
N ALA A 178 -14.59 -9.18 0.24
CA ALA A 178 -14.20 -10.33 -0.55
C ALA A 178 -13.65 -10.00 -1.95
N LYS A 179 -13.89 -8.76 -2.45
CA LYS A 179 -13.31 -8.24 -3.70
C LYS A 179 -11.96 -7.58 -3.50
N GLY A 180 -11.51 -7.45 -2.23
CA GLY A 180 -10.26 -6.78 -1.89
C GLY A 180 -10.38 -5.26 -1.74
N GLU A 181 -11.59 -4.71 -1.68
CA GLU A 181 -11.86 -3.28 -1.55
C GLU A 181 -11.95 -2.89 -0.07
N LEU A 182 -11.43 -1.71 0.28
CA LEU A 182 -11.56 -1.14 1.62
C LEU A 182 -13.02 -0.73 1.88
N GLU A 183 -13.61 -1.21 2.99
CA GLU A 183 -14.97 -0.84 3.40
C GLU A 183 -15.02 0.01 4.67
N LYS A 184 -14.13 -0.24 5.63
CA LYS A 184 -14.13 0.52 6.89
C LYS A 184 -12.71 0.71 7.42
N VAL A 185 -12.49 1.85 8.04
CA VAL A 185 -11.31 2.15 8.87
C VAL A 185 -11.78 2.18 10.31
N ILE A 186 -11.16 1.37 11.16
CA ILE A 186 -11.56 1.16 12.56
C ILE A 186 -10.48 1.72 13.49
N SER A 187 -10.90 2.46 14.51
CA SER A 187 -10.01 3.07 15.51
C SER A 187 -9.10 2.03 16.18
N PRO A 188 -7.86 2.41 16.55
CA PRO A 188 -7.00 1.58 17.38
C PRO A 188 -7.64 1.08 18.68
N GLN A 189 -8.44 1.92 19.35
CA GLN A 189 -9.07 1.62 20.63
C GLN A 189 -10.26 0.66 20.52
N THR A 190 -10.89 0.55 19.34
CA THR A 190 -11.97 -0.42 19.13
C THR A 190 -11.40 -1.83 19.21
N LEU A 191 -11.96 -2.64 20.11
CA LEU A 191 -11.50 -4.01 20.29
C LEU A 191 -11.80 -4.87 19.05
N PRO A 192 -10.97 -5.87 18.75
CA PRO A 192 -11.19 -6.76 17.62
C PRO A 192 -12.51 -7.53 17.64
N ASN A 193 -13.03 -7.82 18.84
CA ASN A 193 -14.31 -8.49 19.07
C ASN A 193 -15.49 -7.52 19.28
N ASP A 194 -15.32 -6.25 18.89
CA ASP A 194 -16.42 -5.27 18.89
C ASP A 194 -17.53 -5.70 17.91
N GLU A 195 -18.78 -5.46 18.27
CA GLU A 195 -19.95 -5.86 17.49
C GLU A 195 -19.91 -5.30 16.06
N SER A 196 -19.38 -4.10 15.86
CA SER A 196 -19.25 -3.48 14.53
C SER A 196 -18.32 -4.24 13.58
N ILE A 197 -17.36 -5.00 14.14
CA ILE A 197 -16.44 -5.87 13.40
C ILE A 197 -17.09 -7.25 13.23
N LEU A 198 -17.63 -7.84 14.30
CA LEU A 198 -18.25 -9.17 14.25
C LEU A 198 -19.44 -9.19 13.28
N SER A 199 -20.37 -8.24 13.39
CA SER A 199 -21.49 -8.10 12.47
C SER A 199 -21.03 -7.92 11.00
N TRP A 200 -19.93 -7.20 10.78
CA TRP A 200 -19.37 -7.07 9.44
C TRP A 200 -18.81 -8.39 8.91
N ILE A 201 -18.17 -9.21 9.75
CA ILE A 201 -17.67 -10.54 9.35
C ILE A 201 -18.83 -11.45 8.94
N GLU A 202 -19.95 -11.39 9.66
CA GLU A 202 -21.10 -12.28 9.52
C GLU A 202 -22.04 -11.95 8.35
N GLN A 203 -22.02 -10.73 7.84
CA GLN A 203 -22.77 -10.32 6.63
C GLN A 203 -22.26 -11.02 5.37
#